data_846db3072879f9ad22f99d5ee91b62d9
#
_entry.id   846db3072879f9ad22f99d5ee91b62d9
#
_cell.length_a   1.000
_cell.length_b   1.000
_cell.length_c   1.000
_cell.angle_alpha   90.00
_cell.angle_beta   90.00
_cell.angle_gamma   90.00
#
_symmetry.space_group_name_H-M   'P 1'
#
loop_
_entity.id
_entity.type
_entity.pdbx_description
1 polymer ?
#
loop_
_entity_poly.entity_id
_entity_poly.type
_entity_poly.pdbx_seq_one_letter_code
_entity_poly.pdbx_strand_id
1 'polypeptide(L)'
;ATGWAGSELARGIAATDDLALVAAVSRSQAGRSLGDVLGEPRLAACPVAQSAADALATPCEVFVEYTRPDSAKGNILAALERDAHVVVGTSGLTDADYAEIDAVARARQRGVLACGNFAITVVLLQKFAEAAARLIPQWEIVDYAYDGKVDAPSGTARELAARLGKVRAPLQTVPLDQVRGPRETRGATLSGT
;
A
#
# COMPACT_ATOMS: atom_id res chain seq x y z
N ALA A 1 -12.36 6.57 1.73
CA ALA A 1 -11.93 7.86 1.16
C ALA A 1 -11.78 8.97 2.20
N THR A 2 -12.30 8.81 3.42
CA THR A 2 -12.33 9.88 4.45
C THR A 2 -11.27 9.72 5.55
N GLY A 3 -10.42 8.72 5.46
CA GLY A 3 -9.24 8.55 6.30
C GLY A 3 -8.07 9.42 5.81
N TRP A 4 -6.98 9.45 6.58
CA TRP A 4 -5.81 10.30 6.31
C TRP A 4 -5.29 10.16 4.85
N ALA A 5 -4.92 8.97 4.41
CA ALA A 5 -4.42 8.77 3.05
C ALA A 5 -5.52 8.98 1.99
N GLY A 6 -6.73 8.50 2.25
CA GLY A 6 -7.84 8.59 1.30
C GLY A 6 -8.31 10.01 1.04
N SER A 7 -8.27 10.90 2.05
CA SER A 7 -8.64 12.31 1.87
C SER A 7 -7.61 13.07 1.03
N GLU A 8 -6.33 12.83 1.25
CA GLU A 8 -5.27 13.46 0.45
C GLU A 8 -5.29 12.96 -1.00
N LEU A 9 -5.53 11.67 -1.21
CA LEU A 9 -5.71 11.11 -2.54
C LEU A 9 -6.90 11.75 -3.26
N ALA A 10 -8.04 11.89 -2.58
CA ALA A 10 -9.24 12.51 -3.16
C ALA A 10 -9.01 13.96 -3.57
N ARG A 11 -8.30 14.74 -2.73
CA ARG A 11 -7.89 16.11 -3.07
C ARG A 11 -6.92 16.16 -4.24
N GLY A 12 -5.96 15.22 -4.29
CA GLY A 12 -5.01 15.09 -5.39
C GLY A 12 -5.73 14.81 -6.71
N ILE A 13 -6.68 13.86 -6.73
CA ILE A 13 -7.50 13.56 -7.91
C ILE A 13 -8.31 14.80 -8.33
N ALA A 14 -8.95 15.48 -7.37
CA ALA A 14 -9.72 16.69 -7.67
C ALA A 14 -8.87 17.85 -8.22
N ALA A 15 -7.55 17.83 -7.98
CA ALA A 15 -6.61 18.83 -8.49
C ALA A 15 -6.03 18.46 -9.86
N THR A 16 -6.37 17.30 -10.42
CA THR A 16 -5.79 16.75 -11.65
C THR A 16 -6.84 16.79 -12.75
N ASP A 17 -6.51 17.41 -13.90
CA ASP A 17 -7.50 17.72 -14.95
C ASP A 17 -7.97 16.47 -15.73
N ASP A 18 -7.18 15.42 -15.81
CA ASP A 18 -7.45 14.18 -16.54
C ASP A 18 -8.04 13.06 -15.65
N LEU A 19 -8.35 13.36 -14.38
CA LEU A 19 -8.95 12.42 -13.45
C LEU A 19 -10.29 12.94 -12.91
N ALA A 20 -11.26 12.05 -12.76
CA ALA A 20 -12.54 12.34 -12.15
C ALA A 20 -12.87 11.32 -11.07
N LEU A 21 -13.12 11.77 -9.84
CA LEU A 21 -13.56 10.92 -8.75
C LEU A 21 -15.09 10.75 -8.82
N VAL A 22 -15.54 9.58 -9.24
CA VAL A 22 -16.97 9.31 -9.52
C VAL A 22 -17.73 8.78 -8.29
N ALA A 23 -17.06 8.12 -7.36
CA ALA A 23 -17.62 7.66 -6.09
C ALA A 23 -16.53 7.49 -5.04
N ALA A 24 -16.92 7.51 -3.78
CA ALA A 24 -16.04 7.29 -2.64
C ALA A 24 -16.68 6.32 -1.64
N VAL A 25 -15.86 5.64 -0.83
CA VAL A 25 -16.34 4.69 0.19
C VAL A 25 -15.98 5.21 1.57
N SER A 26 -16.97 5.28 2.47
CA SER A 26 -16.76 5.50 3.90
C SER A 26 -17.98 5.02 4.67
N ARG A 27 -17.78 4.09 5.61
CA ARG A 27 -18.87 3.57 6.45
C ARG A 27 -19.51 4.64 7.34
N SER A 28 -18.71 5.59 7.85
CA SER A 28 -19.17 6.62 8.77
C SER A 28 -19.73 7.87 8.10
N GLN A 29 -19.49 8.07 6.80
CA GLN A 29 -19.90 9.26 6.04
C GLN A 29 -20.82 8.92 4.86
N ALA A 30 -21.32 7.70 4.79
CA ALA A 30 -22.20 7.24 3.73
C ALA A 30 -23.45 8.13 3.61
N GLY A 31 -23.91 8.34 2.37
CA GLY A 31 -25.08 9.19 2.05
C GLY A 31 -24.78 10.68 1.96
N ARG A 32 -23.53 11.11 2.22
CA ARG A 32 -23.09 12.51 2.06
C ARG A 32 -22.35 12.71 0.74
N SER A 33 -22.16 13.97 0.36
CA SER A 33 -21.22 14.37 -0.68
C SER A 33 -19.80 14.33 -0.11
N LEU A 34 -18.83 13.83 -0.89
CA LEU A 34 -17.44 13.85 -0.47
C LEU A 34 -16.90 15.28 -0.35
N GLY A 35 -17.41 16.19 -1.18
CA GLY A 35 -17.11 17.62 -1.10
C GLY A 35 -17.47 18.21 0.26
N ASP A 36 -18.64 17.89 0.79
CA ASP A 36 -19.08 18.35 2.13
C ASP A 36 -18.24 17.74 3.26
N VAL A 37 -17.85 16.47 3.08
CA VAL A 37 -17.05 15.77 4.09
C VAL A 37 -15.62 16.31 4.18
N LEU A 38 -15.01 16.67 3.02
CA LEU A 38 -13.62 17.10 2.94
C LEU A 38 -13.45 18.63 2.86
N GLY A 39 -14.54 19.40 2.74
CA GLY A 39 -14.47 20.83 2.46
C GLY A 39 -13.87 21.16 1.10
N GLU A 40 -14.08 20.31 0.09
CA GLU A 40 -13.52 20.45 -1.26
C GLU A 40 -14.66 20.58 -2.31
N PRO A 41 -14.98 21.80 -2.76
CA PRO A 41 -16.11 22.05 -3.66
C PRO A 41 -16.07 21.27 -4.97
N ARG A 42 -14.86 20.93 -5.49
CA ARG A 42 -14.72 20.15 -6.71
C ARG A 42 -15.21 18.70 -6.57
N LEU A 43 -15.34 18.23 -5.35
CA LEU A 43 -15.87 16.89 -5.03
C LEU A 43 -17.35 16.91 -4.62
N ALA A 44 -18.07 18.03 -4.78
CA ALA A 44 -19.47 18.17 -4.38
C ALA A 44 -20.41 17.15 -5.07
N ALA A 45 -20.12 16.75 -6.30
CA ALA A 45 -20.88 15.75 -7.02
C ALA A 45 -20.49 14.29 -6.71
N CYS A 46 -19.42 14.06 -5.94
CA CYS A 46 -18.94 12.71 -5.62
C CYS A 46 -19.72 12.13 -4.43
N PRO A 47 -20.54 11.08 -4.61
CA PRO A 47 -21.28 10.46 -3.51
C PRO A 47 -20.36 9.60 -2.65
N VAL A 48 -20.64 9.54 -1.35
CA VAL A 48 -19.99 8.62 -0.42
C VAL A 48 -20.91 7.42 -0.18
N ALA A 49 -20.48 6.25 -0.64
CA ALA A 49 -21.16 4.99 -0.45
C ALA A 49 -20.71 4.30 0.87
N GLN A 50 -21.54 3.39 1.37
CA GLN A 50 -21.26 2.65 2.59
C GLN A 50 -20.25 1.52 2.36
N SER A 51 -20.27 0.91 1.18
CA SER A 51 -19.41 -0.22 0.81
C SER A 51 -18.79 -0.02 -0.57
N ALA A 52 -17.75 -0.81 -0.88
CA ALA A 52 -17.17 -0.85 -2.22
C ALA A 52 -18.20 -1.35 -3.25
N ALA A 53 -19.03 -2.33 -2.90
CA ALA A 53 -20.07 -2.84 -3.78
C ALA A 53 -21.09 -1.77 -4.18
N ASP A 54 -21.50 -0.92 -3.21
CA ASP A 54 -22.41 0.19 -3.47
C ASP A 54 -21.74 1.27 -4.34
N ALA A 55 -20.49 1.61 -4.07
CA ALA A 55 -19.74 2.58 -4.88
C ALA A 55 -19.54 2.12 -6.32
N LEU A 56 -19.28 0.83 -6.51
CA LEU A 56 -19.08 0.19 -7.82
C LEU A 56 -20.39 0.00 -8.61
N ALA A 57 -21.55 0.40 -8.08
CA ALA A 57 -22.75 0.60 -8.86
C ALA A 57 -22.59 1.76 -9.87
N THR A 58 -21.71 2.72 -9.56
CA THR A 58 -21.25 3.74 -10.52
C THR A 58 -20.03 3.18 -11.26
N PRO A 59 -20.07 3.05 -12.59
CA PRO A 59 -18.93 2.56 -13.36
C PRO A 59 -17.70 3.45 -13.18
N CYS A 60 -16.53 2.82 -13.05
CA CYS A 60 -15.24 3.49 -12.99
C CYS A 60 -14.18 2.68 -13.75
N GLU A 61 -13.18 3.36 -14.28
CA GLU A 61 -12.05 2.70 -14.96
C GLU A 61 -11.04 2.15 -13.96
N VAL A 62 -10.85 2.85 -12.83
CA VAL A 62 -9.87 2.51 -11.79
C VAL A 62 -10.49 2.58 -10.41
N PHE A 63 -10.33 1.54 -9.63
CA PHE A 63 -10.66 1.50 -8.21
C PHE A 63 -9.38 1.62 -7.38
N VAL A 64 -9.36 2.53 -6.42
CA VAL A 64 -8.21 2.72 -5.54
C VAL A 64 -8.52 2.18 -4.15
N GLU A 65 -7.77 1.17 -3.73
CA GLU A 65 -7.93 0.48 -2.45
C GLU A 65 -6.93 1.02 -1.41
N TYR A 66 -7.47 1.72 -0.40
CA TYR A 66 -6.72 2.26 0.74
C TYR A 66 -7.53 2.06 2.02
N THR A 67 -7.90 0.82 2.33
CA THR A 67 -8.69 0.48 3.52
C THR A 67 -7.84 -0.28 4.55
N ARG A 68 -8.31 -1.44 4.97
CA ARG A 68 -7.64 -2.32 5.94
C ARG A 68 -7.46 -3.71 5.33
N PRO A 69 -6.45 -4.46 5.75
CA PRO A 69 -6.16 -5.79 5.20
C PRO A 69 -7.36 -6.73 5.19
N ASP A 70 -8.20 -6.67 6.23
CA ASP A 70 -9.38 -7.52 6.40
C ASP A 70 -10.49 -7.31 5.36
N SER A 71 -10.53 -6.14 4.74
CA SER A 71 -11.53 -5.76 3.72
C SER A 71 -10.94 -5.58 2.32
N ALA A 72 -9.63 -5.38 2.22
CA ALA A 72 -8.97 -5.01 0.97
C ALA A 72 -9.17 -6.06 -0.13
N LYS A 73 -8.95 -7.34 0.16
CA LYS A 73 -9.12 -8.43 -0.81
C LYS A 73 -10.52 -8.46 -1.41
N GLY A 74 -11.55 -8.42 -0.56
CA GLY A 74 -12.95 -8.43 -1.01
C GLY A 74 -13.28 -7.23 -1.90
N ASN A 75 -12.80 -6.05 -1.55
CA ASN A 75 -12.97 -4.84 -2.35
C ASN A 75 -12.27 -4.92 -3.71
N ILE A 76 -11.05 -5.47 -3.75
CA ILE A 76 -10.27 -5.65 -4.98
C ILE A 76 -11.00 -6.62 -5.93
N LEU A 77 -11.43 -7.77 -5.42
CA LEU A 77 -12.15 -8.75 -6.22
C LEU A 77 -13.47 -8.18 -6.76
N ALA A 78 -14.23 -7.46 -5.93
CA ALA A 78 -15.46 -6.79 -6.36
C ALA A 78 -15.21 -5.76 -7.46
N ALA A 79 -14.11 -5.02 -7.40
CA ALA A 79 -13.75 -4.06 -8.45
C ALA A 79 -13.36 -4.76 -9.77
N LEU A 80 -12.59 -5.83 -9.70
CA LEU A 80 -12.23 -6.64 -10.87
C LEU A 80 -13.47 -7.27 -11.53
N GLU A 81 -14.46 -7.73 -10.74
CA GLU A 81 -15.71 -8.25 -11.23
C GLU A 81 -16.58 -7.21 -11.96
N ARG A 82 -16.35 -5.93 -11.64
CA ARG A 82 -16.97 -4.78 -12.32
C ARG A 82 -16.09 -4.17 -13.41
N ASP A 83 -15.11 -4.93 -13.87
CA ASP A 83 -14.21 -4.57 -14.95
C ASP A 83 -13.37 -3.29 -14.70
N ALA A 84 -13.12 -2.93 -13.45
CA ALA A 84 -12.21 -1.85 -13.08
C ALA A 84 -10.76 -2.36 -12.93
N HIS A 85 -9.79 -1.55 -13.32
CA HIS A 85 -8.40 -1.71 -12.89
C HIS A 85 -8.27 -1.36 -11.41
N VAL A 86 -7.26 -1.86 -10.71
CA VAL A 86 -7.13 -1.63 -9.27
C VAL A 86 -5.74 -1.13 -8.90
N VAL A 87 -5.69 -0.07 -8.08
CA VAL A 87 -4.47 0.41 -7.42
C VAL A 87 -4.59 0.12 -5.92
N VAL A 88 -3.64 -0.64 -5.37
CA VAL A 88 -3.67 -1.13 -3.99
C VAL A 88 -2.57 -0.46 -3.17
N GLY A 89 -2.96 0.35 -2.20
CA GLY A 89 -2.07 0.95 -1.21
C GLY A 89 -2.23 0.36 0.20
N THR A 90 -3.17 -0.57 0.38
CA THR A 90 -3.34 -1.30 1.64
C THR A 90 -2.27 -2.37 1.79
N SER A 91 -1.51 -2.32 2.88
CA SER A 91 -0.53 -3.34 3.26
C SER A 91 -1.19 -4.52 3.97
N GLY A 92 -0.48 -5.66 4.05
CA GLY A 92 -0.90 -6.81 4.87
C GLY A 92 -1.71 -7.88 4.15
N LEU A 93 -1.87 -7.79 2.82
CA LEU A 93 -2.32 -8.91 2.00
C LEU A 93 -1.22 -9.97 1.92
N THR A 94 -1.63 -11.24 1.95
CA THR A 94 -0.72 -12.40 1.86
C THR A 94 -0.40 -12.78 0.41
N ASP A 95 0.62 -13.61 0.22
CA ASP A 95 0.94 -14.15 -1.10
C ASP A 95 -0.23 -14.97 -1.68
N ALA A 96 -0.98 -15.67 -0.84
CA ALA A 96 -2.18 -16.39 -1.25
C ALA A 96 -3.30 -15.44 -1.72
N ASP A 97 -3.47 -14.29 -1.05
CA ASP A 97 -4.42 -13.27 -1.49
C ASP A 97 -4.02 -12.69 -2.85
N TYR A 98 -2.74 -12.41 -3.04
CA TYR A 98 -2.24 -11.92 -4.32
C TYR A 98 -2.36 -12.96 -5.44
N ALA A 99 -2.18 -14.23 -5.15
CA ALA A 99 -2.37 -15.31 -6.15
C ALA A 99 -3.84 -15.37 -6.63
N GLU A 100 -4.80 -15.24 -5.73
CA GLU A 100 -6.22 -15.21 -6.08
C GLU A 100 -6.58 -13.95 -6.88
N ILE A 101 -6.09 -12.78 -6.44
CA ILE A 101 -6.28 -11.51 -7.14
C ILE A 101 -5.69 -11.58 -8.56
N ASP A 102 -4.48 -12.10 -8.72
CA ASP A 102 -3.83 -12.26 -10.04
C ASP A 102 -4.64 -13.15 -10.97
N ALA A 103 -5.16 -14.28 -10.47
CA ALA A 103 -5.99 -15.19 -11.26
C ALA A 103 -7.25 -14.49 -11.79
N VAL A 104 -7.96 -13.72 -10.94
CA VAL A 104 -9.16 -12.98 -11.34
C VAL A 104 -8.80 -11.82 -12.29
N ALA A 105 -7.73 -11.07 -12.00
CA ALA A 105 -7.28 -9.96 -12.83
C ALA A 105 -6.95 -10.43 -14.27
N ARG A 106 -6.24 -11.56 -14.39
CA ARG A 106 -5.94 -12.17 -15.70
C ARG A 106 -7.19 -12.63 -16.42
N ALA A 107 -8.11 -13.31 -15.73
CA ALA A 107 -9.36 -13.78 -16.30
C ALA A 107 -10.23 -12.62 -16.81
N ARG A 108 -10.20 -11.47 -16.13
CA ARG A 108 -10.93 -10.26 -16.50
C ARG A 108 -10.14 -9.33 -17.43
N GLN A 109 -8.88 -9.64 -17.73
CA GLN A 109 -7.98 -8.76 -18.50
C GLN A 109 -7.88 -7.34 -17.89
N ARG A 110 -7.75 -7.27 -16.55
CA ARG A 110 -7.60 -6.01 -15.80
C ARG A 110 -6.26 -5.97 -15.09
N GLY A 111 -5.70 -4.77 -14.97
CA GLY A 111 -4.44 -4.54 -14.25
C GLY A 111 -4.69 -4.34 -12.77
N VAL A 112 -3.80 -4.89 -11.95
CA VAL A 112 -3.70 -4.60 -10.52
C VAL A 112 -2.30 -4.10 -10.23
N LEU A 113 -2.18 -2.91 -9.66
CA LEU A 113 -0.91 -2.34 -9.20
C LEU A 113 -0.91 -2.29 -7.67
N ALA A 114 -0.11 -3.13 -7.03
CA ALA A 114 0.10 -3.12 -5.60
C ALA A 114 1.55 -2.73 -5.28
N CYS A 115 1.75 -1.71 -4.46
CA CYS A 115 3.07 -1.23 -4.08
C CYS A 115 3.14 -1.01 -2.57
N GLY A 116 4.26 -1.37 -1.96
CA GLY A 116 4.53 -1.07 -0.55
C GLY A 116 4.68 0.43 -0.26
N ASN A 117 5.01 1.22 -1.28
CA ASN A 117 5.06 2.67 -1.20
C ASN A 117 4.95 3.32 -2.59
N PHE A 118 4.15 4.39 -2.68
CA PHE A 118 3.96 5.16 -3.92
C PHE A 118 4.79 6.46 -3.97
N ALA A 119 5.56 6.77 -2.90
CA ALA A 119 6.44 7.94 -2.92
C ALA A 119 7.64 7.69 -3.83
N ILE A 120 7.83 8.56 -4.83
CA ILE A 120 8.94 8.45 -5.79
C ILE A 120 10.31 8.44 -5.09
N THR A 121 10.46 9.18 -4.00
CA THR A 121 11.69 9.20 -3.19
C THR A 121 12.00 7.86 -2.56
N VAL A 122 10.98 7.10 -2.11
CA VAL A 122 11.15 5.75 -1.57
C VAL A 122 11.52 4.76 -2.68
N VAL A 123 10.91 4.87 -3.86
CA VAL A 123 11.27 4.04 -5.02
C VAL A 123 12.71 4.28 -5.45
N LEU A 124 13.16 5.54 -5.44
CA LEU A 124 14.56 5.89 -5.74
C LEU A 124 15.51 5.34 -4.66
N LEU A 125 15.15 5.47 -3.37
CA LEU A 125 15.91 4.88 -2.28
C LEU A 125 16.07 3.37 -2.45
N GLN A 126 15.00 2.66 -2.76
CA GLN A 126 15.04 1.20 -2.99
C GLN A 126 15.98 0.84 -4.15
N LYS A 127 15.88 1.55 -5.28
CA LYS A 127 16.75 1.33 -6.45
C LYS A 127 18.22 1.60 -6.14
N PHE A 128 18.52 2.68 -5.43
CA PHE A 128 19.89 3.00 -5.03
C PHE A 128 20.44 1.99 -4.02
N ALA A 129 19.62 1.54 -3.07
CA ALA A 129 20.01 0.52 -2.11
C ALA A 129 20.30 -0.82 -2.80
N GLU A 130 19.48 -1.25 -3.77
CA GLU A 130 19.74 -2.44 -4.58
C GLU A 130 21.08 -2.33 -5.36
N ALA A 131 21.35 -1.16 -5.94
CA ALA A 131 22.62 -0.93 -6.63
C ALA A 131 23.81 -0.98 -5.67
N ALA A 132 23.70 -0.38 -4.48
CA ALA A 132 24.73 -0.41 -3.45
C ALA A 132 24.98 -1.81 -2.90
N ALA A 133 23.93 -2.61 -2.67
CA ALA A 133 24.03 -3.97 -2.15
C ALA A 133 24.82 -4.93 -3.07
N ARG A 134 24.91 -4.63 -4.35
CA ARG A 134 25.77 -5.38 -5.30
C ARG A 134 27.26 -5.22 -5.00
N LEU A 135 27.63 -4.07 -4.45
CA LEU A 135 29.02 -3.69 -4.22
C LEU A 135 29.41 -3.83 -2.75
N ILE A 136 28.48 -3.49 -1.84
CA ILE A 136 28.69 -3.44 -0.39
C ILE A 136 27.94 -4.60 0.25
N PRO A 137 28.64 -5.60 0.83
CA PRO A 137 28.00 -6.77 1.41
C PRO A 137 27.39 -6.51 2.80
N GLN A 138 27.79 -5.45 3.48
CA GLN A 138 27.25 -5.08 4.79
C GLN A 138 26.14 -4.05 4.58
N TRP A 139 24.92 -4.43 4.94
CA TRP A 139 23.78 -3.52 4.98
C TRP A 139 22.84 -3.89 6.12
N GLU A 140 22.13 -2.91 6.60
CA GLU A 140 21.17 -3.01 7.68
C GLU A 140 19.98 -2.10 7.37
N ILE A 141 18.79 -2.51 7.76
CA ILE A 141 17.57 -1.70 7.66
C ILE A 141 17.09 -1.42 9.07
N VAL A 142 16.97 -0.13 9.41
CA VAL A 142 16.41 0.33 10.68
C VAL A 142 15.06 0.99 10.39
N ASP A 143 13.99 0.42 10.94
CA ASP A 143 12.62 0.92 10.79
C ASP A 143 12.16 1.56 12.10
N TYR A 144 12.00 2.88 12.10
CA TYR A 144 11.49 3.62 13.23
C TYR A 144 9.97 3.76 13.09
N ALA A 145 9.23 3.12 13.98
CA ALA A 145 7.79 3.20 14.04
C ALA A 145 7.34 3.84 15.36
N TYR A 146 6.20 4.52 15.33
CA TYR A 146 5.58 5.01 16.56
C TYR A 146 5.01 3.85 17.38
N ASP A 147 4.89 4.05 18.68
CA ASP A 147 4.25 3.09 19.58
C ASP A 147 2.79 2.84 19.13
N GLY A 148 2.36 1.59 19.11
CA GLY A 148 1.04 1.20 18.64
C GLY A 148 0.90 1.00 17.13
N LYS A 149 1.99 1.08 16.34
CA LYS A 149 1.96 0.67 14.93
C LYS A 149 1.75 -0.83 14.82
N VAL A 150 0.64 -1.23 14.19
CA VAL A 150 0.18 -2.63 14.14
C VAL A 150 1.05 -3.49 13.21
N ASP A 151 1.56 -2.89 12.11
CA ASP A 151 2.41 -3.54 11.12
C ASP A 151 3.89 -3.16 11.32
N ALA A 152 4.53 -3.73 12.30
CA ALA A 152 5.98 -3.63 12.50
C ALA A 152 6.63 -5.00 12.21
N PRO A 153 7.70 -5.07 11.38
CA PRO A 153 8.26 -3.99 10.53
C PRO A 153 7.28 -3.48 9.46
N SER A 154 7.45 -2.24 9.03
CA SER A 154 6.59 -1.62 8.01
C SER A 154 6.62 -2.38 6.68
N GLY A 155 5.53 -2.26 5.89
CA GLY A 155 5.49 -2.83 4.54
C GLY A 155 6.64 -2.35 3.67
N THR A 156 7.02 -1.09 3.79
CA THR A 156 8.18 -0.49 3.10
C THR A 156 9.50 -1.14 3.51
N ALA A 157 9.72 -1.36 4.80
CA ALA A 157 10.93 -2.01 5.30
C ALA A 157 11.03 -3.48 4.87
N ARG A 158 9.90 -4.20 4.91
CA ARG A 158 9.82 -5.59 4.44
C ARG A 158 10.10 -5.70 2.93
N GLU A 159 9.51 -4.83 2.12
CA GLU A 159 9.75 -4.81 0.69
C GLU A 159 11.23 -4.51 0.39
N LEU A 160 11.83 -3.53 1.05
CA LEU A 160 13.25 -3.22 0.88
C LEU A 160 14.12 -4.41 1.28
N ALA A 161 13.85 -5.07 2.41
CA ALA A 161 14.58 -6.25 2.85
C ALA A 161 14.49 -7.40 1.82
N ALA A 162 13.30 -7.67 1.30
CA ALA A 162 13.09 -8.68 0.27
C ALA A 162 13.85 -8.36 -1.03
N ARG A 163 13.86 -7.10 -1.45
CA ARG A 163 14.61 -6.64 -2.63
C ARG A 163 16.11 -6.79 -2.45
N LEU A 164 16.66 -6.32 -1.33
CA LEU A 164 18.09 -6.43 -1.04
C LEU A 164 18.51 -7.89 -0.88
N GLY A 165 17.71 -8.72 -0.21
CA GLY A 165 17.95 -10.16 -0.06
C GLY A 165 18.05 -10.91 -1.38
N LYS A 166 17.28 -10.50 -2.41
CA LYS A 166 17.41 -11.05 -3.79
C LYS A 166 18.71 -10.64 -4.46
N VAL A 167 19.28 -9.50 -4.11
CA VAL A 167 20.58 -9.04 -4.64
C VAL A 167 21.71 -9.77 -3.93
N ARG A 168 21.71 -9.72 -2.59
CA ARG A 168 22.72 -10.36 -1.74
C ARG A 168 22.23 -10.41 -0.29
N ALA A 169 22.40 -11.55 0.37
CA ALA A 169 22.25 -11.65 1.82
C ALA A 169 23.26 -10.74 2.54
N PRO A 170 22.88 -10.07 3.65
CA PRO A 170 23.80 -9.22 4.39
C PRO A 170 24.91 -10.03 5.03
N LEU A 171 26.13 -9.53 4.94
CA LEU A 171 27.25 -10.10 5.68
C LEU A 171 27.19 -9.63 7.13
N GLN A 172 26.91 -10.52 8.05
CA GLN A 172 26.93 -10.24 9.46
C GLN A 172 28.34 -10.46 10.01
N THR A 173 28.91 -9.41 10.60
CA THR A 173 30.26 -9.49 11.22
C THR A 173 30.21 -10.06 12.63
N VAL A 174 29.08 -9.94 13.31
CA VAL A 174 28.83 -10.51 14.64
C VAL A 174 27.56 -11.35 14.57
N PRO A 175 27.61 -12.66 14.89
CA PRO A 175 26.42 -13.50 14.99
C PRO A 175 25.42 -12.93 16.01
N LEU A 176 24.11 -13.04 15.72
CA LEU A 176 23.05 -12.46 16.54
C LEU A 176 23.05 -12.97 17.99
N ASP A 177 23.38 -14.25 18.19
CA ASP A 177 23.51 -14.89 19.51
C ASP A 177 24.70 -14.36 20.35
N GLN A 178 25.64 -13.69 19.69
CA GLN A 178 26.83 -13.08 20.33
C GLN A 178 26.66 -11.58 20.59
N VAL A 179 25.60 -10.95 20.12
CA VAL A 179 25.34 -9.54 20.40
C VAL A 179 25.06 -9.33 21.88
N ARG A 180 25.86 -8.49 22.55
CA ARG A 180 25.83 -8.27 24.01
C ARG A 180 25.54 -6.83 24.42
N GLY A 181 25.67 -5.87 23.51
CA GLY A 181 25.53 -4.48 23.88
C GLY A 181 24.98 -3.59 22.76
N PRO A 182 24.61 -2.34 23.06
CA PRO A 182 24.01 -1.43 22.09
C PRO A 182 24.86 -1.18 20.84
N ARG A 183 26.17 -1.21 20.97
CA ARG A 183 27.11 -1.04 19.84
C ARG A 183 27.15 -2.25 18.90
N GLU A 184 26.71 -3.40 19.37
CA GLU A 184 26.69 -4.66 18.65
C GLU A 184 25.29 -5.02 18.18
N THR A 185 24.27 -4.27 18.61
CA THR A 185 22.87 -4.50 18.23
C THR A 185 22.70 -4.27 16.74
N ARG A 186 22.28 -5.29 16.05
CA ARG A 186 22.00 -5.33 14.63
C ARG A 186 20.53 -5.58 14.42
N GLY A 187 19.67 -4.67 14.50
CA GLY A 187 18.25 -4.76 14.15
C GLY A 187 17.68 -6.18 14.02
N ALA A 188 17.74 -6.96 15.07
CA ALA A 188 17.74 -8.40 15.07
C ALA A 188 16.48 -9.09 14.52
N THR A 189 15.48 -8.37 14.17
CA THR A 189 14.13 -8.95 14.09
C THR A 189 13.65 -9.35 12.72
N LEU A 190 14.36 -9.00 11.66
CA LEU A 190 13.96 -9.40 10.31
C LEU A 190 14.50 -10.76 9.86
N SER A 191 15.38 -11.37 10.63
CA SER A 191 15.89 -12.70 10.33
C SER A 191 14.95 -13.83 10.73
N GLY A 192 13.82 -13.52 11.31
CA GLY A 192 12.81 -14.49 11.74
C GLY A 192 11.55 -14.50 10.90
N THR A 193 11.59 -13.92 9.72
CA THR A 193 10.47 -13.96 8.78
C THR A 193 10.76 -14.90 7.66
#